data_1e7df53519d7ffebd7ff0e89d29c6914
#
_entry.id   1e7df53519d7ffebd7ff0e89d29c6914
#
_cell.length_a   1.000
_cell.length_b   1.000
_cell.length_c   1.000
_cell.angle_alpha   90.00
_cell.angle_beta   90.00
_cell.angle_gamma   90.00
#
_symmetry.space_group_name_H-M   'P 1'
#
loop_
_entity.id
_entity.type
_entity.pdbx_description
1 polymer ?
#
loop_
_entity_poly.entity_id
_entity_poly.type
_entity_poly.pdbx_seq_one_letter_code
_entity_poly.pdbx_strand_id
1 'polypeptide(L)'
;YAHYYIPDTASTGQILRELAEGMLDKFNITVICVVPSYLGTIEDKYKTQKYYEEEINGVKVLRIRVPEFSKTNKKSRVKNIVSYFFGAMGATFKVGKMDYVFSISQPPILGGLLGVWGKWVKHARYIYNIQDFNPEQVLAVGYTKSKFITDAMMWFDKFSCKRSDLVITVGRDLVETVENRFKGKKVPKTVMINNWIDENEIYPLDENNERVVAFKKKYGLDGKFVIMYSGNIGLYY
;
A
#
# COMPACT_ATOMS: atom_id res chain seq x y z
N TYR A 1 7.75 2.70 4.09
CA TYR A 1 6.70 2.23 5.00
C TYR A 1 5.67 1.45 4.23
N ALA A 2 5.43 0.21 4.61
CA ALA A 2 4.39 -0.67 4.10
C ALA A 2 3.52 -1.16 5.27
N HIS A 3 2.18 -1.10 5.15
CA HIS A 3 1.36 -1.70 6.21
C HIS A 3 1.57 -3.21 6.21
N TYR A 4 1.34 -3.86 5.08
CA TYR A 4 1.58 -5.28 4.87
C TYR A 4 2.76 -5.50 3.93
N TYR A 5 3.53 -6.55 4.18
CA TYR A 5 4.62 -7.03 3.35
C TYR A 5 4.62 -8.54 3.34
N ILE A 6 5.30 -9.17 2.39
CA ILE A 6 5.38 -10.64 2.35
C ILE A 6 5.81 -11.23 3.70
N PRO A 7 5.28 -12.40 4.10
CA PRO A 7 4.44 -13.33 3.34
C PRO A 7 2.93 -13.02 3.36
N ASP A 8 2.49 -11.85 3.87
CA ASP A 8 1.09 -11.46 3.77
C ASP A 8 0.63 -11.39 2.29
N THR A 9 -0.57 -11.87 2.01
CA THR A 9 -1.15 -11.96 0.67
C THR A 9 -1.84 -10.67 0.20
N ALA A 10 -1.55 -9.54 0.83
CA ALA A 10 -2.07 -8.25 0.39
C ALA A 10 -1.41 -7.85 -0.95
N SER A 11 -2.22 -7.44 -1.94
CA SER A 11 -1.74 -7.04 -3.28
C SER A 11 -0.66 -5.95 -3.24
N THR A 12 -0.84 -4.95 -2.37
CA THR A 12 0.17 -3.90 -2.16
C THR A 12 1.48 -4.43 -1.56
N GLY A 13 1.42 -5.47 -0.73
CA GLY A 13 2.60 -6.14 -0.19
C GLY A 13 3.43 -6.82 -1.29
N GLN A 14 2.77 -7.43 -2.27
CA GLN A 14 3.43 -8.04 -3.42
C GLN A 14 4.09 -6.99 -4.31
N ILE A 15 3.36 -5.94 -4.69
CA ILE A 15 3.89 -4.83 -5.51
C ILE A 15 5.13 -4.21 -4.83
N LEU A 16 5.06 -3.99 -3.52
CA LEU A 16 6.19 -3.41 -2.78
C LEU A 16 7.36 -4.38 -2.65
N ARG A 17 7.13 -5.69 -2.60
CA ARG A 17 8.19 -6.70 -2.67
C ARG A 17 8.93 -6.60 -3.99
N GLU A 18 8.20 -6.69 -5.10
CA GLU A 18 8.78 -6.65 -6.44
C GLU A 18 9.56 -5.36 -6.68
N LEU A 19 9.01 -4.21 -6.23
CA LEU A 19 9.71 -2.94 -6.26
C LEU A 19 11.01 -2.96 -5.45
N ALA A 20 10.95 -3.46 -4.22
CA ALA A 20 12.12 -3.48 -3.34
C ALA A 20 13.20 -4.42 -3.89
N GLU A 21 12.83 -5.64 -4.28
CA GLU A 21 13.77 -6.62 -4.83
C GLU A 21 14.37 -6.14 -6.15
N GLY A 22 13.57 -5.56 -7.05
CA GLY A 22 14.02 -5.05 -8.35
C GLY A 22 14.92 -3.81 -8.27
N MET A 23 15.06 -3.19 -7.10
CA MET A 23 15.91 -2.00 -6.92
C MET A 23 17.18 -2.27 -6.09
N LEU A 24 17.44 -3.52 -5.70
CA LEU A 24 18.59 -3.87 -4.84
C LEU A 24 19.95 -3.64 -5.51
N ASP A 25 20.01 -3.60 -6.83
CA ASP A 25 21.22 -3.27 -7.58
C ASP A 25 21.68 -1.81 -7.38
N LYS A 26 20.76 -0.92 -6.96
CA LYS A 26 21.00 0.52 -6.82
C LYS A 26 20.81 1.04 -5.40
N PHE A 27 20.02 0.36 -4.57
CA PHE A 27 19.61 0.85 -3.27
C PHE A 27 19.71 -0.22 -2.18
N ASN A 28 20.16 0.17 -1.00
CA ASN A 28 19.99 -0.61 0.21
C ASN A 28 18.60 -0.32 0.79
N ILE A 29 17.73 -1.31 0.79
CA ILE A 29 16.32 -1.13 1.14
C ILE A 29 16.01 -1.72 2.52
N THR A 30 15.30 -0.95 3.32
CA THR A 30 14.72 -1.39 4.58
C THR A 30 13.21 -1.15 4.56
N VAL A 31 12.42 -2.19 4.75
CA VAL A 31 10.96 -2.13 4.84
C VAL A 31 10.53 -2.11 6.30
N ILE A 32 9.73 -1.12 6.69
CA ILE A 32 9.06 -1.09 7.99
C ILE A 32 7.60 -1.49 7.76
N CYS A 33 7.18 -2.63 8.33
CA CYS A 33 5.83 -3.19 8.15
C CYS A 33 5.32 -3.86 9.43
N VAL A 34 4.09 -4.35 9.41
CA VAL A 34 3.58 -5.21 10.49
C VAL A 34 4.11 -6.63 10.38
N VAL A 35 4.07 -7.39 11.49
CA VAL A 35 4.19 -8.85 11.45
C VAL A 35 3.10 -9.43 10.56
N PRO A 36 3.29 -10.61 9.92
CA PRO A 36 2.25 -11.24 9.12
C PRO A 36 0.95 -11.34 9.91
N SER A 37 -0.09 -10.63 9.44
CA SER A 37 -1.35 -10.47 10.18
C SER A 37 -2.54 -10.10 9.29
N TYR A 38 -2.40 -10.18 7.97
CA TYR A 38 -3.45 -9.78 7.02
C TYR A 38 -4.77 -10.54 7.23
N LEU A 39 -4.70 -11.77 7.69
CA LEU A 39 -5.88 -12.58 8.01
C LEU A 39 -6.48 -12.28 9.40
N GLY A 40 -5.83 -11.43 10.18
CA GLY A 40 -6.29 -11.02 11.52
C GLY A 40 -5.60 -11.72 12.67
N THR A 41 -4.93 -12.84 12.42
CA THR A 41 -4.19 -13.63 13.43
C THR A 41 -2.68 -13.44 13.26
N ILE A 42 -1.93 -13.69 14.32
CA ILE A 42 -0.48 -13.53 14.37
C ILE A 42 0.13 -14.84 14.85
N GLU A 43 1.16 -15.34 14.16
CA GLU A 43 1.92 -16.51 14.57
C GLU A 43 2.60 -16.29 15.93
N ASP A 44 2.73 -17.35 16.72
CA ASP A 44 3.30 -17.27 18.09
C ASP A 44 4.72 -16.74 18.13
N LYS A 45 5.52 -16.99 17.10
CA LYS A 45 6.89 -16.46 16.99
C LYS A 45 6.94 -14.92 17.02
N TYR A 46 5.85 -14.25 16.65
CA TYR A 46 5.73 -12.78 16.64
C TYR A 46 4.98 -12.20 17.84
N LYS A 47 4.74 -13.00 18.90
CA LYS A 47 3.99 -12.54 20.08
C LYS A 47 4.86 -12.08 21.24
N THR A 48 6.17 -12.31 21.20
CA THR A 48 7.08 -12.09 22.34
C THR A 48 7.72 -10.71 22.36
N GLN A 49 8.04 -10.13 21.21
CA GLN A 49 8.72 -8.85 21.12
C GLN A 49 7.85 -7.79 20.42
N LYS A 50 8.23 -6.52 20.55
CA LYS A 50 7.56 -5.41 19.85
C LYS A 50 8.04 -5.28 18.41
N TYR A 51 9.31 -5.56 18.15
CA TYR A 51 9.95 -5.44 16.84
C TYR A 51 10.72 -6.72 16.52
N TYR A 52 10.71 -7.09 15.25
CA TYR A 52 11.45 -8.24 14.71
C TYR A 52 12.22 -7.80 13.47
N GLU A 53 13.49 -8.15 13.42
CA GLU A 53 14.34 -7.88 12.26
C GLU A 53 14.48 -9.16 11.46
N GLU A 54 14.27 -9.04 10.16
CA GLU A 54 14.36 -10.14 9.20
C GLU A 54 15.09 -9.62 7.95
N GLU A 55 15.60 -10.54 7.17
CA GLU A 55 16.07 -10.28 5.82
C GLU A 55 15.35 -11.23 4.85
N ILE A 56 14.75 -10.68 3.81
CA ILE A 56 13.99 -11.45 2.83
C ILE A 56 14.47 -11.02 1.44
N ASN A 57 15.08 -11.96 0.71
CA ASN A 57 15.60 -11.74 -0.65
C ASN A 57 16.53 -10.51 -0.75
N GLY A 58 17.38 -10.28 0.27
CA GLY A 58 18.29 -9.13 0.32
C GLY A 58 17.66 -7.83 0.82
N VAL A 59 16.36 -7.80 1.09
CA VAL A 59 15.66 -6.65 1.67
C VAL A 59 15.63 -6.79 3.19
N LYS A 60 16.09 -5.77 3.91
CA LYS A 60 15.96 -5.71 5.36
C LYS A 60 14.52 -5.39 5.75
N VAL A 61 13.94 -6.15 6.67
CA VAL A 61 12.55 -5.99 7.09
C VAL A 61 12.47 -5.81 8.60
N LEU A 62 11.97 -4.66 9.04
CA LEU A 62 11.69 -4.38 10.44
C LEU A 62 10.18 -4.49 10.68
N ARG A 63 9.77 -5.58 11.32
CA ARG A 63 8.37 -5.87 11.60
C ARG A 63 7.93 -5.34 12.95
N ILE A 64 6.70 -4.87 13.00
CA ILE A 64 6.05 -4.31 14.18
C ILE A 64 4.96 -5.26 14.62
N ARG A 65 5.00 -5.72 15.87
CA ARG A 65 3.87 -6.46 16.46
C ARG A 65 2.70 -5.51 16.66
N VAL A 66 1.55 -5.92 16.14
CA VAL A 66 0.26 -5.24 16.26
C VAL A 66 -0.75 -6.15 16.93
N PRO A 67 -1.83 -5.66 17.54
CA PRO A 67 -2.90 -6.50 18.04
C PRO A 67 -3.57 -7.30 16.91
N GLU A 68 -3.97 -8.52 17.19
CA GLU A 68 -4.85 -9.30 16.32
C GLU A 68 -6.18 -8.57 16.12
N PHE A 69 -6.84 -8.79 15.00
CA PHE A 69 -8.12 -8.17 14.70
C PHE A 69 -9.07 -9.12 13.99
N SER A 70 -10.36 -8.88 14.19
CA SER A 70 -11.41 -9.55 13.42
C SER A 70 -11.86 -8.65 12.26
N LYS A 71 -12.04 -9.22 11.07
CA LYS A 71 -12.52 -8.49 9.88
C LYS A 71 -13.91 -7.89 10.10
N THR A 72 -14.72 -8.49 10.99
CA THR A 72 -16.08 -8.03 11.34
C THR A 72 -16.08 -6.96 12.44
N ASN A 73 -15.00 -6.84 13.23
CA ASN A 73 -14.92 -5.90 14.34
C ASN A 73 -14.10 -4.66 13.97
N LYS A 74 -14.81 -3.57 13.64
CA LYS A 74 -14.19 -2.27 13.26
C LYS A 74 -13.25 -1.72 14.35
N LYS A 75 -13.58 -1.86 15.63
CA LYS A 75 -12.75 -1.33 16.74
C LYS A 75 -11.41 -2.04 16.82
N SER A 76 -11.38 -3.38 16.67
CA SER A 76 -10.11 -4.14 16.67
C SER A 76 -9.23 -3.76 15.49
N ARG A 77 -9.83 -3.53 14.31
CA ARG A 77 -9.12 -3.08 13.11
C ARG A 77 -8.51 -1.68 13.29
N VAL A 78 -9.26 -0.75 13.87
CA VAL A 78 -8.74 0.59 14.19
C VAL A 78 -7.57 0.49 15.17
N LYS A 79 -7.70 -0.33 16.24
CA LYS A 79 -6.63 -0.57 17.21
C LYS A 79 -5.36 -1.11 16.54
N ASN A 80 -5.50 -2.06 15.61
CA ASN A 80 -4.41 -2.62 14.83
C ASN A 80 -3.69 -1.52 14.00
N ILE A 81 -4.45 -0.73 13.24
CA ILE A 81 -3.93 0.37 12.41
C ILE A 81 -3.22 1.44 13.24
N VAL A 82 -3.80 1.86 14.36
CA VAL A 82 -3.20 2.86 15.27
C VAL A 82 -1.92 2.30 15.90
N SER A 83 -1.92 1.01 16.29
CA SER A 83 -0.72 0.35 16.81
C SER A 83 0.41 0.28 15.78
N TYR A 84 0.07 0.01 14.50
CA TYR A 84 1.02 0.09 13.40
C TYR A 84 1.58 1.50 13.27
N PHE A 85 0.74 2.52 13.24
CA PHE A 85 1.16 3.91 13.05
C PHE A 85 2.22 4.34 14.09
N PHE A 86 1.89 4.20 15.37
CA PHE A 86 2.85 4.56 16.43
C PHE A 86 4.04 3.60 16.52
N GLY A 87 3.84 2.33 16.20
CA GLY A 87 4.90 1.35 16.08
C GLY A 87 5.91 1.73 14.98
N ALA A 88 5.42 2.15 13.82
CA ALA A 88 6.26 2.58 12.68
C ALA A 88 7.00 3.88 12.97
N MET A 89 6.36 4.82 13.68
CA MET A 89 7.07 6.02 14.16
C MET A 89 8.25 5.64 15.06
N GLY A 90 8.06 4.72 16.00
CA GLY A 90 9.14 4.21 16.87
C GLY A 90 10.20 3.39 16.09
N ALA A 91 9.78 2.56 15.15
CA ALA A 91 10.66 1.79 14.28
C ALA A 91 11.58 2.69 13.44
N THR A 92 11.12 3.89 13.06
CA THR A 92 11.92 4.87 12.33
C THR A 92 13.24 5.18 13.04
N PHE A 93 13.25 5.24 14.36
CA PHE A 93 14.50 5.49 15.12
C PHE A 93 15.45 4.29 15.13
N LYS A 94 14.95 3.08 14.91
CA LYS A 94 15.76 1.86 14.93
C LYS A 94 16.51 1.59 13.63
N VAL A 95 16.03 2.13 12.50
CA VAL A 95 16.74 2.04 11.22
C VAL A 95 17.84 3.12 11.15
N GLY A 96 18.91 2.85 10.41
CA GLY A 96 20.04 3.75 10.25
C GLY A 96 19.71 5.04 9.48
N LYS A 97 20.76 5.72 9.00
CA LYS A 97 20.61 6.87 8.09
C LYS A 97 19.97 6.42 6.78
N MET A 98 19.06 7.23 6.26
CA MET A 98 18.34 6.99 5.00
C MET A 98 18.42 8.24 4.12
N ASP A 99 18.68 8.05 2.83
CA ASP A 99 18.66 9.14 1.84
C ASP A 99 17.24 9.40 1.33
N TYR A 100 16.43 8.35 1.30
CA TYR A 100 15.03 8.39 0.84
C TYR A 100 14.09 7.72 1.83
N VAL A 101 12.91 8.27 1.92
CA VAL A 101 11.75 7.67 2.57
C VAL A 101 10.68 7.47 1.52
N PHE A 102 10.20 6.25 1.39
CA PHE A 102 9.09 5.89 0.53
C PHE A 102 7.90 5.44 1.37
N SER A 103 6.73 5.98 1.12
CA SER A 103 5.49 5.48 1.74
C SER A 103 4.38 5.37 0.72
N ILE A 104 3.45 4.46 0.96
CA ILE A 104 2.23 4.33 0.16
C ILE A 104 1.04 4.93 0.91
N SER A 105 -0.04 5.19 0.18
CA SER A 105 -1.28 5.76 0.75
C SER A 105 -2.07 4.77 1.65
N GLN A 106 -1.42 3.74 2.18
CA GLN A 106 -2.00 2.73 3.08
C GLN A 106 -1.22 2.61 4.40
N PRO A 107 -1.90 2.58 5.56
CA PRO A 107 -3.36 2.82 5.75
C PRO A 107 -3.75 4.22 5.28
N PRO A 108 -5.02 4.42 4.87
CA PRO A 108 -5.49 5.73 4.39
C PRO A 108 -5.03 6.88 5.30
N ILE A 109 -4.49 7.94 4.70
CA ILE A 109 -3.95 9.14 5.36
C ILE A 109 -2.69 8.85 6.19
N LEU A 110 -2.69 7.80 7.03
CA LEU A 110 -1.59 7.50 7.95
C LEU A 110 -0.31 7.11 7.22
N GLY A 111 -0.39 6.46 6.07
CA GLY A 111 0.77 6.16 5.23
C GLY A 111 1.51 7.42 4.80
N GLY A 112 0.78 8.45 4.36
CA GLY A 112 1.36 9.75 4.01
C GLY A 112 1.99 10.46 5.22
N LEU A 113 1.33 10.45 6.37
CA LEU A 113 1.87 11.03 7.60
C LEU A 113 3.14 10.31 8.09
N LEU A 114 3.21 8.98 7.95
CA LEU A 114 4.44 8.23 8.24
C LEU A 114 5.59 8.63 7.32
N GLY A 115 5.31 8.88 6.04
CA GLY A 115 6.31 9.39 5.10
C GLY A 115 6.86 10.75 5.53
N VAL A 116 5.99 11.68 5.94
CA VAL A 116 6.38 13.00 6.48
C VAL A 116 7.21 12.84 7.75
N TRP A 117 6.77 11.97 8.67
CA TRP A 117 7.53 11.65 9.89
C TRP A 117 8.93 11.13 9.58
N GLY A 118 9.02 10.15 8.69
CA GLY A 118 10.29 9.57 8.26
C GLY A 118 11.22 10.60 7.61
N LYS A 119 10.68 11.47 6.73
CA LYS A 119 11.42 12.59 6.14
C LYS A 119 12.08 13.47 7.22
N TRP A 120 11.32 13.84 8.23
CA TRP A 120 11.84 14.74 9.28
C TRP A 120 12.85 14.05 10.19
N VAL A 121 12.54 12.83 10.65
CA VAL A 121 13.43 12.09 11.56
C VAL A 121 14.75 11.69 10.89
N LYS A 122 14.70 11.35 9.60
CA LYS A 122 15.88 10.88 8.84
C LYS A 122 16.58 12.00 8.05
N HIS A 123 16.00 13.20 7.99
CA HIS A 123 16.46 14.29 7.11
C HIS A 123 16.57 13.83 5.65
N ALA A 124 15.66 12.96 5.22
CA ALA A 124 15.66 12.27 3.93
C ALA A 124 14.73 12.95 2.92
N ARG A 125 14.89 12.64 1.64
CA ARG A 125 13.90 12.97 0.61
C ARG A 125 12.71 12.03 0.74
N TYR A 126 11.50 12.55 0.56
CA TYR A 126 10.27 11.80 0.72
C TYR A 126 9.54 11.60 -0.60
N ILE A 127 9.26 10.35 -0.93
CA ILE A 127 8.47 9.93 -2.08
C ILE A 127 7.15 9.35 -1.57
N TYR A 128 6.04 9.95 -1.99
CA TYR A 128 4.70 9.52 -1.62
C TYR A 128 4.02 8.82 -2.79
N ASN A 129 3.81 7.51 -2.69
CA ASN A 129 3.10 6.72 -3.70
C ASN A 129 1.62 6.61 -3.33
N ILE A 130 0.77 7.14 -4.19
CA ILE A 130 -0.67 7.18 -4.02
C ILE A 130 -1.32 6.12 -4.90
N GLN A 131 -1.83 5.07 -4.28
CA GLN A 131 -2.57 4.01 -4.95
C GLN A 131 -4.05 4.39 -5.10
N ASP A 132 -4.61 5.02 -4.08
CA ASP A 132 -5.98 5.48 -4.03
C ASP A 132 -6.06 6.79 -3.26
N PHE A 133 -7.00 7.66 -3.63
CA PHE A 133 -7.28 8.88 -2.90
C PHE A 133 -8.37 8.69 -1.84
N ASN A 134 -7.99 8.93 -0.62
CA ASN A 134 -8.90 9.12 0.50
C ASN A 134 -8.86 10.61 0.89
N PRO A 135 -9.99 11.33 1.04
CA PRO A 135 -11.33 10.81 1.33
C PRO A 135 -12.25 10.58 0.11
N GLU A 136 -11.84 10.84 -1.14
CA GLU A 136 -12.73 10.72 -2.30
C GLU A 136 -13.37 9.33 -2.38
N GLN A 137 -12.57 8.29 -2.19
CA GLN A 137 -13.05 6.90 -2.19
C GLN A 137 -14.05 6.64 -1.05
N VAL A 138 -13.76 7.16 0.15
CA VAL A 138 -14.64 7.05 1.33
C VAL A 138 -15.98 7.77 1.10
N LEU A 139 -15.97 8.90 0.39
CA LEU A 139 -17.16 9.65 0.02
C LEU A 139 -17.98 8.92 -1.04
N ALA A 140 -17.32 8.39 -2.07
CA ALA A 140 -17.98 7.70 -3.18
C ALA A 140 -18.81 6.50 -2.71
N VAL A 141 -18.33 5.75 -1.70
CA VAL A 141 -19.04 4.58 -1.14
C VAL A 141 -19.93 4.93 0.06
N GLY A 142 -20.05 6.21 0.43
CA GLY A 142 -20.89 6.63 1.55
C GLY A 142 -20.48 6.07 2.92
N TYR A 143 -19.19 5.72 3.10
CA TYR A 143 -18.69 5.13 4.34
C TYR A 143 -18.81 6.05 5.56
N THR A 144 -18.72 7.36 5.34
CA THR A 144 -19.01 8.38 6.35
C THR A 144 -19.80 9.54 5.74
N LYS A 145 -20.72 10.09 6.51
CA LYS A 145 -21.46 11.33 6.19
C LYS A 145 -20.89 12.54 6.92
N SER A 146 -19.89 12.36 7.76
CA SER A 146 -19.29 13.44 8.55
C SER A 146 -18.35 14.28 7.68
N LYS A 147 -18.79 15.47 7.34
CA LYS A 147 -17.99 16.46 6.61
C LYS A 147 -16.69 16.80 7.36
N PHE A 148 -16.75 16.92 8.67
CA PHE A 148 -15.56 17.20 9.50
C PHE A 148 -14.48 16.11 9.33
N ILE A 149 -14.87 14.84 9.30
CA ILE A 149 -13.92 13.72 9.12
C ILE A 149 -13.30 13.78 7.72
N THR A 150 -14.11 13.98 6.69
CA THR A 150 -13.63 14.05 5.31
C THR A 150 -12.75 15.26 5.04
N ASP A 151 -13.08 16.41 5.62
CA ASP A 151 -12.28 17.64 5.52
C ASP A 151 -10.94 17.47 6.24
N ALA A 152 -10.93 16.83 7.41
CA ALA A 152 -9.70 16.51 8.14
C ALA A 152 -8.83 15.53 7.35
N MET A 153 -9.40 14.46 6.79
CA MET A 153 -8.69 13.51 5.92
C MET A 153 -8.07 14.22 4.71
N MET A 154 -8.84 15.08 4.03
CA MET A 154 -8.37 15.88 2.91
C MET A 154 -7.23 16.81 3.31
N TRP A 155 -7.31 17.44 4.46
CA TRP A 155 -6.28 18.34 4.96
C TRP A 155 -4.96 17.59 5.23
N PHE A 156 -5.02 16.44 5.91
CA PHE A 156 -3.84 15.63 6.21
C PHE A 156 -3.21 15.02 4.95
N ASP A 157 -4.01 14.58 4.00
CA ASP A 157 -3.48 14.03 2.75
C ASP A 157 -2.83 15.12 1.89
N LYS A 158 -3.48 16.28 1.75
CA LYS A 158 -2.87 17.46 1.13
C LYS A 158 -1.58 17.90 1.83
N PHE A 159 -1.53 17.80 3.15
CA PHE A 159 -0.32 18.09 3.91
C PHE A 159 0.81 17.12 3.54
N SER A 160 0.52 15.83 3.47
CA SER A 160 1.48 14.79 3.07
C SER A 160 2.00 15.02 1.64
N CYS A 161 1.11 15.30 0.69
CA CYS A 161 1.48 15.65 -0.69
C CYS A 161 2.39 16.87 -0.74
N LYS A 162 2.08 17.95 0.01
CA LYS A 162 2.91 19.17 0.04
C LYS A 162 4.29 18.96 0.65
N ARG A 163 4.45 18.00 1.55
CA ARG A 163 5.70 17.71 2.24
C ARG A 163 6.55 16.69 1.51
N SER A 164 5.98 15.96 0.55
CA SER A 164 6.75 15.07 -0.31
C SER A 164 7.62 15.86 -1.29
N ASP A 165 8.74 15.29 -1.65
CA ASP A 165 9.62 15.80 -2.72
C ASP A 165 9.15 15.30 -4.09
N LEU A 166 8.42 14.17 -4.09
CA LEU A 166 7.79 13.58 -5.26
C LEU A 166 6.51 12.86 -4.86
N VAL A 167 5.44 13.09 -5.58
CA VAL A 167 4.21 12.30 -5.55
C VAL A 167 4.22 11.35 -6.76
N ILE A 168 4.00 10.07 -6.51
CA ILE A 168 3.79 9.06 -7.56
C ILE A 168 2.31 8.66 -7.52
N THR A 169 1.65 8.65 -8.66
CA THR A 169 0.29 8.13 -8.83
C THR A 169 0.28 6.98 -9.83
N VAL A 170 -0.70 6.09 -9.72
CA VAL A 170 -0.77 4.88 -10.55
C VAL A 170 -1.75 5.01 -11.73
N GLY A 171 -2.40 6.16 -11.87
CA GLY A 171 -3.36 6.43 -12.94
C GLY A 171 -3.40 7.90 -13.32
N ARG A 172 -3.89 8.20 -14.54
CA ARG A 172 -4.03 9.57 -15.06
C ARG A 172 -5.06 10.37 -14.28
N ASP A 173 -6.16 9.74 -13.95
CA ASP A 173 -7.24 10.27 -13.11
C ASP A 173 -6.73 10.71 -11.72
N LEU A 174 -5.75 10.00 -11.17
CA LEU A 174 -5.12 10.36 -9.91
C LEU A 174 -4.19 11.58 -10.08
N VAL A 175 -3.51 11.75 -11.23
CA VAL A 175 -2.77 12.98 -11.54
C VAL A 175 -3.72 14.18 -11.56
N GLU A 176 -4.81 14.06 -12.31
CA GLU A 176 -5.84 15.11 -12.39
C GLU A 176 -6.43 15.43 -11.01
N THR A 177 -6.61 14.42 -10.17
CA THR A 177 -7.09 14.62 -8.80
C THR A 177 -6.09 15.44 -7.98
N VAL A 178 -4.78 15.19 -8.10
CA VAL A 178 -3.75 16.04 -7.46
C VAL A 178 -3.87 17.48 -7.94
N GLU A 179 -3.90 17.69 -9.26
CA GLU A 179 -3.99 19.01 -9.85
C GLU A 179 -5.23 19.77 -9.36
N ASN A 180 -6.40 19.12 -9.38
CA ASN A 180 -7.66 19.69 -8.90
C ASN A 180 -7.63 20.03 -7.40
N ARG A 181 -7.02 19.19 -6.57
CA ARG A 181 -6.86 19.44 -5.14
C ARG A 181 -6.01 20.67 -4.83
N PHE A 182 -5.07 21.00 -5.72
CA PHE A 182 -4.16 22.13 -5.57
C PHE A 182 -4.44 23.29 -6.53
N LYS A 183 -5.59 23.27 -7.23
CA LYS A 183 -5.99 24.34 -8.16
C LYS A 183 -5.83 25.72 -7.51
N GLY A 184 -5.14 26.63 -8.19
CA GLY A 184 -4.83 27.98 -7.69
C GLY A 184 -3.70 28.02 -6.63
N LYS A 185 -2.99 26.92 -6.39
CA LYS A 185 -1.84 26.84 -5.48
C LYS A 185 -0.69 26.10 -6.18
N LYS A 186 0.50 26.09 -5.55
CA LYS A 186 1.63 25.29 -6.08
C LYS A 186 1.28 23.80 -6.01
N VAL A 187 1.17 23.17 -7.17
CA VAL A 187 0.97 21.72 -7.28
C VAL A 187 2.25 20.99 -6.88
N PRO A 188 2.20 19.94 -6.04
CA PRO A 188 3.35 19.09 -5.76
C PRO A 188 3.91 18.47 -7.05
N LYS A 189 5.22 18.24 -7.10
CA LYS A 189 5.83 17.50 -8.22
C LYS A 189 5.21 16.12 -8.28
N THR A 190 4.50 15.82 -9.34
CA THR A 190 3.74 14.57 -9.51
C THR A 190 4.18 13.86 -10.78
N VAL A 191 4.32 12.53 -10.71
CA VAL A 191 4.58 11.66 -11.87
C VAL A 191 3.60 10.49 -11.82
N MET A 192 3.21 10.00 -12.99
CA MET A 192 2.44 8.78 -13.12
C MET A 192 3.39 7.61 -13.39
N ILE A 193 3.30 6.59 -12.56
CA ILE A 193 3.98 5.30 -12.73
C ILE A 193 2.94 4.23 -12.44
N ASN A 194 2.48 3.52 -13.45
CA ASN A 194 1.49 2.45 -13.29
C ASN A 194 2.04 1.31 -12.43
N ASN A 195 1.14 0.62 -11.74
CA ASN A 195 1.49 -0.69 -11.20
C ASN A 195 1.85 -1.61 -12.38
N TRP A 196 2.74 -2.52 -12.13
CA TRP A 196 3.29 -3.46 -13.11
C TRP A 196 2.77 -4.88 -12.87
N ILE A 197 3.12 -5.73 -13.78
CA ILE A 197 2.92 -7.18 -13.74
C ILE A 197 4.23 -7.81 -14.21
N ASP A 198 4.56 -8.99 -13.70
CA ASP A 198 5.65 -9.78 -14.28
C ASP A 198 5.14 -10.46 -15.55
N GLU A 199 5.52 -9.89 -16.68
CA GLU A 199 5.13 -10.37 -18.01
C GLU A 199 5.77 -11.73 -18.37
N ASN A 200 6.78 -12.17 -17.63
CA ASN A 200 7.36 -13.49 -17.81
C ASN A 200 6.55 -14.58 -17.09
N GLU A 201 5.88 -14.22 -15.98
CA GLU A 201 5.02 -15.14 -15.23
C GLU A 201 3.57 -15.07 -15.67
N ILE A 202 3.09 -13.88 -16.07
CA ILE A 202 1.68 -13.64 -16.42
C ILE A 202 1.59 -13.11 -17.85
N TYR A 203 1.33 -13.99 -18.77
CA TYR A 203 1.20 -13.72 -20.20
C TYR A 203 -0.02 -14.44 -20.79
N PRO A 204 -0.60 -13.92 -21.89
CA PRO A 204 -1.67 -14.58 -22.59
C PRO A 204 -1.24 -15.96 -23.09
N LEU A 205 -2.02 -16.98 -22.77
CA LEU A 205 -1.82 -18.33 -23.31
C LEU A 205 -2.52 -18.46 -24.66
N ASP A 206 -1.94 -19.28 -25.56
CA ASP A 206 -2.58 -19.66 -26.81
C ASP A 206 -3.94 -20.33 -26.52
N GLU A 207 -4.92 -20.11 -27.40
CA GLU A 207 -6.27 -20.63 -27.23
C GLU A 207 -6.34 -22.17 -27.26
N ASN A 208 -5.36 -22.81 -27.90
CA ASN A 208 -5.22 -24.27 -27.95
C ASN A 208 -4.40 -24.83 -26.80
N ASN A 209 -3.89 -23.98 -25.89
CA ASN A 209 -3.17 -24.44 -24.73
C ASN A 209 -4.07 -25.34 -23.87
N GLU A 210 -3.57 -26.49 -23.44
CA GLU A 210 -4.34 -27.50 -22.69
C GLU A 210 -5.05 -26.91 -21.47
N ARG A 211 -4.39 -25.95 -20.76
CA ARG A 211 -4.98 -25.28 -19.60
C ARG A 211 -6.18 -24.41 -19.99
N VAL A 212 -6.09 -23.70 -21.13
CA VAL A 212 -7.17 -22.86 -21.66
C VAL A 212 -8.34 -23.72 -22.09
N VAL A 213 -8.08 -24.79 -22.85
CA VAL A 213 -9.11 -25.75 -23.30
C VAL A 213 -9.82 -26.40 -22.12
N ALA A 214 -9.07 -26.88 -21.13
CA ALA A 214 -9.64 -27.49 -19.94
C ALA A 214 -10.52 -26.49 -19.15
N PHE A 215 -10.06 -25.22 -19.02
CA PHE A 215 -10.83 -24.17 -18.37
C PHE A 215 -12.13 -23.84 -19.11
N LYS A 216 -12.05 -23.64 -20.43
CA LYS A 216 -13.23 -23.39 -21.27
C LYS A 216 -14.26 -24.52 -21.13
N LYS A 217 -13.82 -25.77 -21.21
CA LYS A 217 -14.68 -26.96 -21.06
C LYS A 217 -15.30 -27.01 -19.65
N LYS A 218 -14.50 -26.81 -18.61
CA LYS A 218 -14.97 -26.84 -17.21
C LYS A 218 -16.11 -25.87 -16.93
N TYR A 219 -16.05 -24.67 -17.53
CA TYR A 219 -17.02 -23.60 -17.27
C TYR A 219 -18.03 -23.41 -18.44
N GLY A 220 -18.02 -24.25 -19.46
CA GLY A 220 -18.95 -24.17 -20.61
C GLY A 220 -18.79 -22.87 -21.38
N LEU A 221 -17.54 -22.44 -21.66
CA LEU A 221 -17.22 -21.14 -22.27
C LEU A 221 -16.94 -21.26 -23.79
N ASP A 222 -17.00 -22.45 -24.37
CA ASP A 222 -16.73 -22.65 -25.79
C ASP A 222 -17.70 -21.85 -26.66
N GLY A 223 -17.15 -21.16 -27.67
CA GLY A 223 -17.90 -20.29 -28.55
C GLY A 223 -18.49 -19.02 -27.94
N LYS A 224 -18.13 -18.68 -26.67
CA LYS A 224 -18.63 -17.49 -25.98
C LYS A 224 -17.60 -16.38 -25.94
N PHE A 225 -18.08 -15.14 -26.09
CA PHE A 225 -17.30 -13.97 -25.71
C PHE A 225 -17.39 -13.82 -24.19
N VAL A 226 -16.25 -13.88 -23.49
CA VAL A 226 -16.19 -13.91 -22.02
C VAL A 226 -15.63 -12.61 -21.49
N ILE A 227 -16.38 -11.94 -20.63
CA ILE A 227 -15.90 -10.84 -19.80
C ILE A 227 -15.74 -11.38 -18.38
N MET A 228 -14.52 -11.35 -17.85
CA MET A 228 -14.23 -11.86 -16.52
C MET A 228 -13.75 -10.73 -15.61
N TYR A 229 -14.36 -10.62 -14.42
CA TYR A 229 -13.82 -9.86 -13.31
C TYR A 229 -13.07 -10.80 -12.37
N SER A 230 -11.80 -10.51 -12.11
CA SER A 230 -10.98 -11.25 -11.16
C SER A 230 -10.51 -10.29 -10.06
N GLY A 231 -11.05 -10.43 -8.86
CA GLY A 231 -10.73 -9.54 -7.75
C GLY A 231 -11.66 -9.74 -6.56
N ASN A 232 -11.46 -8.91 -5.53
CA ASN A 232 -12.34 -8.90 -4.38
C ASN A 232 -13.65 -8.16 -4.72
N ILE A 233 -14.79 -8.76 -4.38
CA ILE A 233 -16.09 -8.10 -4.46
C ILE A 233 -16.34 -7.43 -3.10
N GLY A 234 -16.39 -6.12 -3.06
CA GLY A 234 -16.56 -5.33 -1.85
C GLY A 234 -17.34 -4.04 -2.08
N LEU A 235 -17.40 -3.19 -1.06
CA LEU A 235 -18.13 -1.91 -1.12
C LEU A 235 -17.57 -0.91 -2.16
N TYR A 236 -16.36 -1.14 -2.63
CA TYR A 236 -15.65 -0.26 -3.59
C TYR A 236 -15.74 -0.76 -5.04
N TYR A 237 -16.44 -1.88 -5.29
CA TYR A 237 -16.57 -2.51 -6.61
C TYR A 237 -18.01 -2.89 -6.89
#